data_18bd4c3ff50f741027efc173bd420960
#
_entry.id   18bd4c3ff50f741027efc173bd420960
#
_cell.length_a   1.000
_cell.length_b   1.000
_cell.length_c   1.000
_cell.angle_alpha   90.00
_cell.angle_beta   90.00
_cell.angle_gamma   90.00
#
_symmetry.space_group_name_H-M   'P 1'
#
loop_
_entity.id
_entity.type
_entity.pdbx_description
1 polymer ?
#
loop_
_entity_poly.entity_id
_entity_poly.type
_entity_poly.pdbx_seq_one_letter_code
_entity_poly.pdbx_strand_id
1 'polypeptide(L)'
;SPARTLLSMGYYGAMPEKLGKISPRFLTPGCATVVSAIAASTFYTLLRFVSTSVLWDTVQTLGAMIAFYYGLTAFAAVWYFRGQWFRSVRNFFFMLVSPGLGGLILFSLLGLTLKDSLDPEYGSGSQVFGVGLVFVLTLALILLGVVLMLVQYVRAPAFFRGEVIARSDAVTEETKVATVFEDGDETYPLRAAS
;
A
#
# COMPACT_ATOMS: atom_id res chain seq x y z
N SER A 1 3.91 4.81 -6.98
CA SER A 1 5.29 4.83 -6.45
C SER A 1 5.27 4.52 -4.96
N PRO A 2 6.05 3.56 -4.45
CA PRO A 2 6.09 3.18 -3.03
C PRO A 2 6.31 4.37 -2.10
N ALA A 3 7.13 5.34 -2.52
CA ALA A 3 7.41 6.55 -1.76
C ALA A 3 6.16 7.40 -1.49
N ARG A 4 5.22 7.48 -2.45
CA ARG A 4 3.95 8.21 -2.25
C ARG A 4 3.02 7.48 -1.27
N THR A 5 3.01 6.15 -1.31
CA THR A 5 2.23 5.34 -0.36
C THR A 5 2.78 5.52 1.06
N LEU A 6 4.11 5.45 1.24
CA LEU A 6 4.75 5.71 2.53
C LEU A 6 4.51 7.14 3.02
N LEU A 7 4.55 8.13 2.11
CA LEU A 7 4.22 9.52 2.43
C LEU A 7 2.79 9.64 2.97
N SER A 8 1.80 9.09 2.25
CA SER A 8 0.40 9.16 2.69
C SER A 8 0.18 8.42 4.02
N MET A 9 0.79 7.25 4.21
CA MET A 9 0.73 6.53 5.48
C MET A 9 1.36 7.34 6.64
N GLY A 10 2.47 8.03 6.39
CA GLY A 10 3.09 8.93 7.36
C GLY A 10 2.21 10.15 7.66
N TYR A 11 1.57 10.72 6.64
CA TYR A 11 0.67 11.87 6.77
C TYR A 11 -0.59 11.54 7.61
N TYR A 12 -1.19 10.39 7.37
CA TYR A 12 -2.39 9.94 8.11
C TYR A 12 -2.09 9.26 9.45
N GLY A 13 -0.83 9.28 9.92
CA GLY A 13 -0.46 8.71 11.22
C GLY A 13 -0.35 7.18 11.26
N ALA A 14 -0.50 6.51 10.11
CA ALA A 14 -0.32 5.06 10.01
C ALA A 14 1.16 4.64 10.06
N MET A 15 2.09 5.58 9.89
CA MET A 15 3.54 5.39 9.93
C MET A 15 4.23 6.53 10.68
N PRO A 16 5.51 6.38 11.09
CA PRO A 16 6.24 7.46 11.76
C PRO A 16 6.24 8.75 10.95
N GLU A 17 6.03 9.88 11.62
CA GLU A 17 5.92 11.22 11.03
C GLU A 17 7.05 11.61 10.07
N LYS A 18 8.27 11.08 10.31
CA LYS A 18 9.42 11.36 9.45
C LYS A 18 9.20 10.95 7.99
N LEU A 19 8.36 9.94 7.75
CA LEU A 19 8.00 9.47 6.41
C LEU A 19 6.95 10.36 5.73
N GLY A 20 6.17 11.10 6.52
CA GLY A 20 5.17 12.05 6.06
C GLY A 20 5.72 13.44 5.72
N LYS A 21 7.04 13.68 5.87
CA LYS A 21 7.65 15.00 5.59
C LYS A 21 8.09 15.11 4.14
N ILE A 22 7.74 16.23 3.52
CA ILE A 22 8.19 16.63 2.18
C ILE A 22 9.42 17.53 2.35
N SER A 23 10.46 17.29 1.56
CA SER A 23 11.64 18.16 1.55
C SER A 23 11.30 19.52 0.96
N PRO A 24 11.52 20.64 1.69
CA PRO A 24 11.22 21.99 1.17
C PRO A 24 12.00 22.34 -0.10
N ARG A 25 13.23 21.80 -0.25
CA ARG A 25 14.11 22.09 -1.37
C ARG A 25 13.72 21.38 -2.66
N PHE A 26 13.26 20.13 -2.56
CA PHE A 26 13.00 19.27 -3.73
C PHE A 26 11.52 18.98 -3.95
N LEU A 27 10.65 19.42 -3.04
CA LEU A 27 9.21 19.14 -3.04
C LEU A 27 8.88 17.63 -3.21
N THR A 28 9.77 16.79 -2.69
CA THR A 28 9.66 15.32 -2.79
C THR A 28 9.74 14.67 -1.41
N PRO A 29 9.13 13.50 -1.23
CA PRO A 29 9.21 12.74 0.01
C PRO A 29 10.58 12.04 0.15
N GLY A 30 11.65 12.82 0.35
CA GLY A 30 13.03 12.33 0.35
C GLY A 30 13.26 11.17 1.30
N CYS A 31 12.79 11.27 2.55
CA CYS A 31 12.93 10.21 3.54
C CYS A 31 12.23 8.92 3.10
N ALA A 32 10.99 9.02 2.60
CA ALA A 32 10.23 7.86 2.11
C ALA A 32 10.90 7.22 0.89
N THR A 33 11.50 8.03 0.01
CA THR A 33 12.22 7.54 -1.18
C THR A 33 13.49 6.77 -0.79
N VAL A 34 14.30 7.32 0.13
CA VAL A 34 15.51 6.65 0.60
C VAL A 34 15.19 5.35 1.33
N VAL A 35 14.19 5.35 2.21
CA VAL A 35 13.76 4.15 2.92
C VAL A 35 13.28 3.08 1.93
N SER A 36 12.47 3.46 0.92
CA SER A 36 12.02 2.52 -0.12
C SER A 36 13.18 1.94 -0.91
N ALA A 37 14.16 2.77 -1.28
CA ALA A 37 15.32 2.34 -2.05
C ALA A 37 16.21 1.37 -1.24
N ILE A 38 16.47 1.67 0.03
CA ILE A 38 17.23 0.78 0.92
C ILE A 38 16.49 -0.55 1.09
N ALA A 39 15.19 -0.51 1.37
CA ALA A 39 14.40 -1.72 1.56
C ALA A 39 14.41 -2.60 0.30
N ALA A 40 14.20 -2.02 -0.89
CA ALA A 40 14.22 -2.74 -2.15
C ALA A 40 15.61 -3.32 -2.47
N SER A 41 16.68 -2.56 -2.26
CA SER A 41 18.05 -3.01 -2.49
C SER A 41 18.42 -4.16 -1.56
N THR A 42 18.08 -4.03 -0.27
CA THR A 42 18.33 -5.07 0.73
C THR A 42 17.57 -6.34 0.38
N PHE A 43 16.28 -6.23 0.06
CA PHE A 43 15.44 -7.36 -0.34
C PHE A 43 15.99 -8.07 -1.57
N TYR A 44 16.35 -7.33 -2.62
CA TYR A 44 16.95 -7.90 -3.82
C TYR A 44 18.28 -8.62 -3.55
N THR A 45 19.15 -7.99 -2.75
CA THR A 45 20.46 -8.58 -2.40
C THR A 45 20.29 -9.88 -1.62
N LEU A 46 19.38 -9.90 -0.62
CA LEU A 46 19.10 -11.12 0.14
C LEU A 46 18.56 -12.25 -0.75
N LEU A 47 17.64 -11.94 -1.66
CA LEU A 47 17.11 -12.92 -2.60
C LEU A 47 18.18 -13.49 -3.52
N ARG A 48 19.14 -12.69 -3.92
CA ARG A 48 20.23 -13.13 -4.82
C ARG A 48 21.09 -14.24 -4.22
N PHE A 49 21.18 -14.31 -2.87
CA PHE A 49 21.89 -15.40 -2.20
C PHE A 49 21.07 -16.71 -2.15
N VAL A 50 19.75 -16.62 -2.26
CA VAL A 50 18.85 -17.78 -2.13
C VAL A 50 18.41 -18.33 -3.49
N SER A 51 18.27 -17.49 -4.49
CA SER A 51 17.76 -17.86 -5.81
C SER A 51 18.73 -17.50 -6.93
N THR A 52 18.92 -18.43 -7.86
CA THR A 52 19.62 -18.17 -9.12
C THR A 52 18.77 -17.40 -10.12
N SER A 53 17.46 -17.53 -10.04
CA SER A 53 16.44 -16.92 -10.91
C SER A 53 15.59 -15.89 -10.18
N VAL A 54 16.23 -15.00 -9.45
CA VAL A 54 15.60 -13.98 -8.58
C VAL A 54 14.47 -13.21 -9.28
N LEU A 55 14.68 -12.86 -10.55
CA LEU A 55 13.68 -12.10 -11.31
C LEU A 55 12.38 -12.88 -11.45
N TRP A 56 12.47 -14.17 -11.80
CA TRP A 56 11.31 -15.02 -11.98
C TRP A 56 10.53 -15.23 -10.68
N ASP A 57 11.24 -15.59 -9.61
CA ASP A 57 10.63 -15.79 -8.29
C ASP A 57 9.97 -14.51 -7.75
N THR A 58 10.62 -13.35 -7.97
CA THR A 58 10.07 -12.06 -7.57
C THR A 58 8.80 -11.71 -8.34
N VAL A 59 8.75 -11.95 -9.65
CA VAL A 59 7.56 -11.68 -10.48
C VAL A 59 6.40 -12.57 -10.06
N GLN A 60 6.65 -13.85 -9.81
CA GLN A 60 5.62 -14.79 -9.33
C GLN A 60 5.08 -14.39 -7.95
N THR A 61 5.99 -14.10 -7.02
CA THR A 61 5.61 -13.61 -5.66
C THR A 61 4.83 -12.29 -5.74
N LEU A 62 5.22 -11.38 -6.63
CA LEU A 62 4.51 -10.11 -6.85
C LEU A 62 3.09 -10.37 -7.35
N GLY A 63 2.90 -11.31 -8.28
CA GLY A 63 1.57 -11.73 -8.76
C GLY A 63 0.68 -12.23 -7.62
N ALA A 64 1.21 -13.08 -6.75
CA ALA A 64 0.51 -13.59 -5.58
C ALA A 64 0.16 -12.47 -4.58
N MET A 65 1.08 -11.52 -4.34
CA MET A 65 0.83 -10.36 -3.48
C MET A 65 -0.25 -9.44 -4.04
N ILE A 66 -0.25 -9.22 -5.35
CA ILE A 66 -1.28 -8.43 -6.04
C ILE A 66 -2.65 -9.10 -5.89
N ALA A 67 -2.73 -10.41 -6.12
CA ALA A 67 -3.98 -11.16 -5.95
C ALA A 67 -4.50 -11.08 -4.51
N PHE A 68 -3.63 -11.20 -3.51
CA PHE A 68 -4.00 -11.04 -2.11
C PHE A 68 -4.53 -9.63 -1.81
N TYR A 69 -3.76 -8.60 -2.18
CA TYR A 69 -4.11 -7.20 -1.89
C TYR A 69 -5.42 -6.77 -2.54
N TYR A 70 -5.57 -7.00 -3.85
CA TYR A 70 -6.80 -6.62 -4.54
C TYR A 70 -7.99 -7.48 -4.15
N GLY A 71 -7.79 -8.77 -3.90
CA GLY A 71 -8.84 -9.65 -3.39
C GLY A 71 -9.35 -9.19 -2.03
N LEU A 72 -8.45 -8.86 -1.10
CA LEU A 72 -8.82 -8.33 0.20
C LEU A 72 -9.57 -6.99 0.08
N THR A 73 -9.08 -6.08 -0.78
CA THR A 73 -9.73 -4.80 -1.03
C THR A 73 -11.12 -4.96 -1.63
N ALA A 74 -11.32 -5.93 -2.52
CA ALA A 74 -12.61 -6.23 -3.12
C ALA A 74 -13.62 -6.72 -2.06
N PHE A 75 -13.22 -7.63 -1.17
CA PHE A 75 -14.08 -8.07 -0.07
C PHE A 75 -14.35 -6.97 0.95
N ALA A 76 -13.36 -6.13 1.25
CA ALA A 76 -13.55 -4.97 2.10
C ALA A 76 -14.57 -4.00 1.51
N ALA A 77 -14.53 -3.75 0.21
CA ALA A 77 -15.51 -2.92 -0.49
C ALA A 77 -16.93 -3.54 -0.43
N VAL A 78 -17.07 -4.84 -0.69
CA VAL A 78 -18.35 -5.56 -0.54
C VAL A 78 -18.90 -5.38 0.87
N TRP A 79 -18.08 -5.58 1.88
CA TRP A 79 -18.49 -5.43 3.29
C TRP A 79 -18.88 -4.00 3.64
N TYR A 80 -18.10 -3.01 3.19
CA TYR A 80 -18.35 -1.61 3.48
C TYR A 80 -19.68 -1.13 2.88
N PHE A 81 -19.98 -1.50 1.64
CA PHE A 81 -21.20 -1.07 0.94
C PHE A 81 -22.42 -1.96 1.20
N ARG A 82 -22.38 -2.91 2.14
CA ARG A 82 -23.46 -3.85 2.42
C ARG A 82 -24.84 -3.22 2.65
N GLY A 83 -24.89 -2.02 3.23
CA GLY A 83 -26.16 -1.32 3.49
C GLY A 83 -26.78 -0.65 2.25
N GLN A 84 -26.08 -0.66 1.11
CA GLN A 84 -26.52 0.02 -0.11
C GLN A 84 -26.83 -0.93 -1.27
N TRP A 85 -26.61 -2.26 -1.09
CA TRP A 85 -26.74 -3.24 -2.18
C TRP A 85 -28.12 -3.22 -2.84
N PHE A 86 -29.17 -3.19 -2.02
CA PHE A 86 -30.55 -3.32 -2.46
C PHE A 86 -31.25 -1.97 -2.76
N ARG A 87 -30.53 -0.86 -2.71
CA ARG A 87 -31.11 0.46 -3.03
C ARG A 87 -31.35 0.66 -4.54
N SER A 88 -30.55 0.00 -5.40
CA SER A 88 -30.67 0.08 -6.85
C SER A 88 -30.04 -1.13 -7.50
N VAL A 89 -30.59 -1.59 -8.64
CA VAL A 89 -30.01 -2.68 -9.44
C VAL A 89 -28.57 -2.37 -9.84
N ARG A 90 -28.28 -1.10 -10.16
CA ARG A 90 -26.92 -0.65 -10.46
C ARG A 90 -25.98 -0.83 -9.26
N ASN A 91 -26.43 -0.47 -8.06
CA ASN A 91 -25.64 -0.65 -6.84
C ASN A 91 -25.37 -2.13 -6.55
N PHE A 92 -26.35 -2.98 -6.75
CA PHE A 92 -26.19 -4.42 -6.58
C PHE A 92 -25.08 -4.96 -7.47
N PHE A 93 -25.07 -4.60 -8.76
CA PHE A 93 -24.03 -5.06 -9.68
C PHE A 93 -22.65 -4.50 -9.36
N PHE A 94 -22.52 -3.19 -9.14
CA PHE A 94 -21.22 -2.54 -8.99
C PHE A 94 -20.62 -2.60 -7.58
N MET A 95 -21.46 -2.75 -6.55
CA MET A 95 -20.99 -2.77 -5.15
C MET A 95 -20.93 -4.19 -4.56
N LEU A 96 -21.64 -5.15 -5.11
CA LEU A 96 -21.64 -6.52 -4.63
C LEU A 96 -21.08 -7.48 -5.68
N VAL A 97 -21.73 -7.59 -6.85
CA VAL A 97 -21.41 -8.65 -7.83
C VAL A 97 -20.03 -8.45 -8.43
N SER A 98 -19.72 -7.28 -8.94
CA SER A 98 -18.45 -7.01 -9.60
C SER A 98 -17.24 -7.16 -8.66
N PRO A 99 -17.18 -6.48 -7.49
CA PRO A 99 -16.05 -6.66 -6.59
C PRO A 99 -16.06 -8.04 -5.92
N GLY A 100 -17.23 -8.62 -5.63
CA GLY A 100 -17.33 -9.95 -5.05
C GLY A 100 -16.78 -11.04 -5.96
N LEU A 101 -17.17 -11.05 -7.24
CA LEU A 101 -16.62 -11.98 -8.24
C LEU A 101 -15.13 -11.74 -8.47
N GLY A 102 -14.71 -10.48 -8.61
CA GLY A 102 -13.29 -10.13 -8.77
C GLY A 102 -12.45 -10.63 -7.60
N GLY A 103 -12.91 -10.39 -6.38
CA GLY A 103 -12.24 -10.87 -5.17
C GLY A 103 -12.16 -12.39 -5.10
N LEU A 104 -13.26 -13.09 -5.44
CA LEU A 104 -13.31 -14.55 -5.44
C LEU A 104 -12.36 -15.14 -6.47
N ILE A 105 -12.32 -14.61 -7.68
CA ILE A 105 -11.37 -15.04 -8.72
C ILE A 105 -9.93 -14.84 -8.25
N LEU A 106 -9.60 -13.68 -7.71
CA LEU A 106 -8.25 -13.37 -7.24
C LEU A 106 -7.82 -14.28 -6.09
N PHE A 107 -8.69 -14.55 -5.12
CA PHE A 107 -8.38 -15.48 -4.03
C PHE A 107 -8.29 -16.93 -4.51
N SER A 108 -9.08 -17.33 -5.51
CA SER A 108 -8.94 -18.65 -6.13
C SER A 108 -7.60 -18.80 -6.85
N LEU A 109 -7.18 -17.79 -7.61
CA LEU A 109 -5.87 -17.75 -8.25
C LEU A 109 -4.74 -17.77 -7.23
N LEU A 110 -4.85 -17.01 -6.16
CA LEU A 110 -3.88 -17.04 -5.06
C LEU A 110 -3.78 -18.44 -4.45
N GLY A 111 -4.92 -19.10 -4.18
CA GLY A 111 -4.95 -20.45 -3.63
C GLY A 111 -4.30 -21.47 -4.55
N LEU A 112 -4.56 -21.39 -5.87
CA LEU A 112 -3.91 -22.23 -6.87
C LEU A 112 -2.40 -21.97 -6.92
N THR A 113 -1.98 -20.71 -6.98
CA THR A 113 -0.56 -20.34 -6.98
C THR A 113 0.14 -20.85 -5.71
N LEU A 114 -0.47 -20.72 -4.55
CA LEU A 114 0.11 -21.24 -3.30
C LEU A 114 0.19 -22.76 -3.31
N LYS A 115 -0.83 -23.44 -3.81
CA LYS A 115 -0.83 -24.90 -3.93
C LYS A 115 0.26 -25.38 -4.88
N ASP A 116 0.37 -24.78 -6.06
CA ASP A 116 1.36 -25.16 -7.07
C ASP A 116 2.78 -24.82 -6.59
N SER A 117 2.94 -23.73 -5.83
CA SER A 117 4.23 -23.32 -5.24
C SER A 117 4.70 -24.20 -4.08
N LEU A 118 3.88 -25.16 -3.61
CA LEU A 118 4.35 -26.19 -2.69
C LEU A 118 5.29 -27.19 -3.37
N ASP A 119 5.13 -27.36 -4.69
CA ASP A 119 6.03 -28.21 -5.46
C ASP A 119 7.41 -27.55 -5.54
N PRO A 120 8.48 -28.27 -5.13
CA PRO A 120 9.85 -27.76 -5.20
C PRO A 120 10.31 -27.38 -6.61
N GLU A 121 9.75 -27.97 -7.64
CA GLU A 121 10.09 -27.70 -9.05
C GLU A 121 9.29 -26.51 -9.64
N TYR A 122 8.33 -25.98 -8.90
CA TYR A 122 7.53 -24.84 -9.36
C TYR A 122 8.37 -23.57 -9.50
N GLY A 123 8.23 -22.90 -10.61
CA GLY A 123 8.89 -21.62 -10.87
C GLY A 123 10.35 -21.78 -11.28
N SER A 124 11.27 -21.30 -10.48
CA SER A 124 12.72 -21.35 -10.76
C SER A 124 13.40 -22.66 -10.33
N GLY A 125 12.68 -23.57 -9.66
CA GLY A 125 13.27 -24.72 -8.98
C GLY A 125 14.06 -24.36 -7.72
N SER A 126 14.03 -23.08 -7.29
CA SER A 126 14.67 -22.66 -6.05
C SER A 126 13.84 -23.12 -4.86
N GLN A 127 14.49 -23.77 -3.89
CA GLN A 127 13.85 -24.40 -2.74
C GLN A 127 14.38 -23.82 -1.43
N VAL A 128 13.48 -23.67 -0.46
CA VAL A 128 13.83 -23.38 0.93
C VAL A 128 13.06 -24.36 1.82
N PHE A 129 13.77 -25.12 2.61
CA PHE A 129 13.21 -26.16 3.49
C PHE A 129 12.39 -27.26 2.74
N GLY A 130 12.72 -27.54 1.48
CA GLY A 130 12.01 -28.54 0.67
C GLY A 130 10.68 -28.07 0.09
N VAL A 131 10.42 -26.77 0.11
CA VAL A 131 9.24 -26.11 -0.47
C VAL A 131 9.70 -25.05 -1.47
N GLY A 132 8.91 -24.81 -2.50
CA GLY A 132 9.24 -23.79 -3.50
C GLY A 132 9.40 -22.40 -2.89
N LEU A 133 10.42 -21.68 -3.33
CA LEU A 133 10.78 -20.35 -2.81
C LEU A 133 9.62 -19.34 -2.91
N VAL A 134 8.82 -19.40 -3.97
CA VAL A 134 7.67 -18.51 -4.19
C VAL A 134 6.64 -18.65 -3.06
N PHE A 135 6.37 -19.87 -2.60
CA PHE A 135 5.47 -20.11 -1.47
C PHE A 135 6.00 -19.47 -0.19
N VAL A 136 7.28 -19.74 0.12
CA VAL A 136 7.93 -19.22 1.34
C VAL A 136 7.96 -17.69 1.34
N LEU A 137 8.33 -17.07 0.21
CA LEU A 137 8.34 -15.61 0.07
C LEU A 137 6.94 -15.00 0.21
N THR A 138 5.94 -15.58 -0.46
CA THR A 138 4.57 -15.08 -0.40
C THR A 138 4.05 -15.13 1.04
N LEU A 139 4.21 -16.26 1.71
CA LEU A 139 3.76 -16.44 3.09
C LEU A 139 4.53 -15.52 4.04
N ALA A 140 5.85 -15.42 3.90
CA ALA A 140 6.69 -14.57 4.73
C ALA A 140 6.30 -13.08 4.60
N LEU A 141 6.03 -12.60 3.39
CA LEU A 141 5.61 -11.23 3.16
C LEU A 141 4.21 -10.94 3.69
N ILE A 142 3.25 -11.88 3.56
CA ILE A 142 1.92 -11.75 4.18
C ILE A 142 2.05 -11.68 5.69
N LEU A 143 2.79 -12.61 6.30
CA LEU A 143 3.00 -12.63 7.76
C LEU A 143 3.70 -11.37 8.25
N LEU A 144 4.73 -10.90 7.54
CA LEU A 144 5.40 -9.64 7.84
C LEU A 144 4.41 -8.47 7.80
N GLY A 145 3.56 -8.40 6.78
CA GLY A 145 2.52 -7.38 6.67
C GLY A 145 1.54 -7.41 7.86
N VAL A 146 1.08 -8.60 8.25
CA VAL A 146 0.20 -8.78 9.40
C VAL A 146 0.89 -8.36 10.70
N VAL A 147 2.16 -8.76 10.91
CA VAL A 147 2.94 -8.37 12.10
C VAL A 147 3.11 -6.85 12.15
N LEU A 148 3.47 -6.21 11.03
CA LEU A 148 3.60 -4.76 10.97
C LEU A 148 2.27 -4.06 11.25
N MET A 149 1.16 -4.59 10.73
CA MET A 149 -0.19 -4.10 11.00
C MET A 149 -0.52 -4.19 12.51
N LEU A 150 -0.23 -5.33 13.15
CA LEU A 150 -0.46 -5.52 14.59
C LEU A 150 0.41 -4.59 15.43
N VAL A 151 1.68 -4.43 15.08
CA VAL A 151 2.58 -3.48 15.74
C VAL A 151 2.04 -2.06 15.62
N GLN A 152 1.55 -1.70 14.45
CA GLN A 152 0.99 -0.36 14.21
C GLN A 152 -0.36 -0.18 14.93
N TYR A 153 -1.18 -1.22 15.02
CA TYR A 153 -2.42 -1.21 15.80
C TYR A 153 -2.18 -0.83 17.27
N VAL A 154 -1.10 -1.35 17.86
CA VAL A 154 -0.72 -1.02 19.23
C VAL A 154 -0.12 0.39 19.33
N ARG A 155 0.65 0.83 18.32
CA ARG A 155 1.36 2.12 18.35
C ARG A 155 0.49 3.33 17.96
N ALA A 156 -0.47 3.13 17.08
CA ALA A 156 -1.33 4.19 16.57
C ALA A 156 -2.81 3.79 16.62
N PRO A 157 -3.40 3.59 17.82
CA PRO A 157 -4.79 3.15 17.96
C PRO A 157 -5.81 4.16 17.40
N ALA A 158 -5.48 5.45 17.39
CA ALA A 158 -6.32 6.50 16.84
C ALA A 158 -6.62 6.31 15.33
N PHE A 159 -5.61 5.92 14.56
CA PHE A 159 -5.78 5.61 13.14
C PHE A 159 -6.81 4.49 12.91
N PHE A 160 -6.74 3.41 13.70
CA PHE A 160 -7.65 2.27 13.55
C PHE A 160 -9.07 2.54 14.09
N ARG A 161 -9.25 3.56 14.93
CA ARG A 161 -10.57 4.02 15.39
C ARG A 161 -11.26 4.94 14.38
N GLY A 162 -10.61 5.24 13.25
CA GLY A 162 -11.13 6.16 12.25
C GLY A 162 -11.03 7.63 12.68
N GLU A 163 -10.32 7.93 13.74
CA GLU A 163 -9.92 9.28 14.09
C GLU A 163 -8.82 9.66 13.11
N VAL A 164 -9.24 10.19 11.95
CA VAL A 164 -8.31 10.82 11.02
C VAL A 164 -7.77 12.02 11.76
N ILE A 165 -6.58 11.91 12.33
CA ILE A 165 -5.84 13.05 12.81
C ILE A 165 -5.44 13.80 11.53
N ALA A 166 -6.37 14.63 11.04
CA ALA A 166 -6.02 15.72 10.15
C ALA A 166 -4.97 16.49 10.94
N ARG A 167 -3.73 16.41 10.52
CA ARG A 167 -2.62 17.01 11.23
C ARG A 167 -2.93 18.49 11.33
N SER A 168 -3.26 18.95 12.51
CA SER A 168 -3.63 20.33 12.80
C SER A 168 -2.56 21.32 12.31
N ASP A 169 -1.31 20.85 12.23
CA ASP A 169 -0.17 21.64 11.78
C ASP A 169 -0.22 21.94 10.27
N ALA A 170 -0.69 21.00 9.44
CA ALA A 170 -0.83 21.23 8.00
C ALA A 170 -2.00 22.19 7.72
N VAL A 171 -3.11 22.03 8.43
CA VAL A 171 -4.26 22.96 8.35
C VAL A 171 -3.85 24.33 8.89
N THR A 172 -3.04 24.40 9.95
CA THR A 172 -2.54 25.65 10.50
C THR A 172 -1.53 26.32 9.57
N GLU A 173 -0.66 25.58 8.86
CA GLU A 173 0.22 26.15 7.86
C GLU A 173 -0.53 26.59 6.60
N GLU A 174 -1.48 25.81 6.10
CA GLU A 174 -2.34 26.25 4.99
C GLU A 174 -3.18 27.48 5.37
N THR A 175 -3.71 27.51 6.58
CA THR A 175 -4.46 28.69 7.08
C THR A 175 -3.52 29.87 7.28
N LYS A 176 -2.30 29.68 7.78
CA LYS A 176 -1.30 30.75 7.87
C LYS A 176 -0.84 31.23 6.50
N VAL A 177 -0.65 30.33 5.54
CA VAL A 177 -0.33 30.72 4.17
C VAL A 177 -1.50 31.45 3.54
N ALA A 178 -2.74 30.99 3.71
CA ALA A 178 -3.93 31.68 3.23
C ALA A 178 -4.08 33.07 3.86
N THR A 179 -3.89 33.21 5.18
CA THR A 179 -3.97 34.52 5.85
C THR A 179 -2.83 35.45 5.46
N VAL A 180 -1.62 34.92 5.20
CA VAL A 180 -0.50 35.73 4.69
C VAL A 180 -0.79 36.23 3.26
N PHE A 181 -1.50 35.46 2.44
CA PHE A 181 -1.95 35.91 1.12
C PHE A 181 -3.14 36.86 1.20
N GLU A 182 -4.00 36.73 2.22
CA GLU A 182 -5.12 37.64 2.45
C GLU A 182 -4.70 38.98 3.05
N ASP A 183 -3.75 38.98 4.00
CA ASP A 183 -3.20 40.19 4.63
C ASP A 183 -2.09 40.86 3.79
N GLY A 184 -1.50 40.14 2.84
CA GLY A 184 -0.41 40.62 1.98
C GLY A 184 -0.89 41.28 0.69
N ASP A 185 -2.18 41.39 0.51
CA ASP A 185 -2.68 41.88 -0.72
C ASP A 185 -3.01 43.33 -0.82
N GLU A 186 -2.07 44.12 -1.26
CA GLU A 186 -2.36 45.25 -2.19
C GLU A 186 -1.29 45.42 -3.28
N THR A 187 -0.30 44.51 -3.37
CA THR A 187 0.88 44.80 -4.22
C THR A 187 1.23 43.76 -5.29
N TYR A 188 0.39 42.76 -5.56
CA TYR A 188 0.63 41.90 -6.74
C TYR A 188 -0.47 42.08 -7.79
N PRO A 189 -0.22 42.93 -8.82
CA PRO A 189 -1.11 42.94 -9.97
C PRO A 189 -1.01 41.60 -10.70
N LEU A 190 -2.12 40.87 -10.74
CA LEU A 190 -2.30 39.73 -11.63
C LEU A 190 -1.94 40.19 -13.06
N ARG A 191 -0.80 39.79 -13.58
CA ARG A 191 -0.51 39.90 -15.00
C ARG A 191 -1.54 39.07 -15.74
N ALA A 192 -2.55 39.72 -16.25
CA ALA A 192 -3.44 39.15 -17.25
C ALA A 192 -2.59 38.66 -18.42
N ALA A 193 -2.61 37.36 -18.64
CA ALA A 193 -2.11 36.79 -19.88
C ALA A 193 -3.09 37.14 -20.97
N SER A 194 -2.70 38.09 -21.80
CA SER A 194 -3.27 38.31 -23.13
C SER A 194 -2.73 37.28 -24.10
#